data_5f9a774db68d0df04d7f16deb2fcc750
#
_entry.id   5f9a774db68d0df04d7f16deb2fcc750
#
_cell.length_a   1.000
_cell.length_b   1.000
_cell.length_c   1.000
_cell.angle_alpha   90.00
_cell.angle_beta   90.00
_cell.angle_gamma   90.00
#
_symmetry.space_group_name_H-M   'P 1'
#
loop_
_entity.id
_entity.type
_entity.pdbx_description
1 polymer ?
#
loop_
_entity_poly.entity_id
_entity_poly.type
_entity_poly.pdbx_seq_one_letter_code
_entity_poly.pdbx_strand_id
1 'polypeptide(L)'
;MKKITIVGSGYVGLVTGTCFAETGNDVLCVDIDAEKVSMMQNGKVPIYEPNLETYFERNIKANRLKFTTSLEAGVAHGEII
;
A
#
# COMPACT_ATOMS: atom_id res chain seq x y z
N MET A 1 8.24 11.18 9.63
CA MET A 1 7.85 10.17 8.64
C MET A 1 8.57 8.86 8.92
N LYS A 2 7.84 7.75 8.91
CA LYS A 2 8.41 6.43 9.05
C LYS A 2 8.30 5.66 7.75
N LYS A 3 9.19 4.68 7.57
CA LYS A 3 9.09 3.73 6.47
C LYS A 3 8.45 2.47 7.03
N ILE A 4 7.29 2.11 6.47
CA ILE A 4 6.46 1.01 6.96
C ILE A 4 6.23 0.01 5.85
N THR A 5 6.35 -1.27 6.16
CA THR A 5 6.06 -2.36 5.23
C THR A 5 4.85 -3.14 5.74
N ILE A 6 3.84 -3.28 4.90
CA ILE A 6 2.65 -4.09 5.19
C ILE A 6 2.76 -5.37 4.36
N VAL A 7 2.76 -6.52 5.00
CA VAL A 7 2.80 -7.81 4.31
C VAL A 7 1.39 -8.37 4.22
N GLY A 8 0.97 -8.65 3.00
CA GLY A 8 -0.40 -9.08 2.72
C GLY A 8 -1.32 -7.91 2.48
N SER A 9 -1.78 -7.75 1.24
CA SER A 9 -2.69 -6.66 0.84
C SER A 9 -4.15 -7.12 0.84
N GLY A 10 -4.56 -7.86 1.88
CA GLY A 10 -5.96 -8.13 2.11
C GLY A 10 -6.67 -6.82 2.48
N TYR A 11 -7.99 -6.89 2.70
CA TYR A 11 -8.76 -5.70 3.00
C TYR A 11 -8.17 -4.89 4.16
N VAL A 12 -7.86 -5.56 5.26
CA VAL A 12 -7.31 -4.91 6.46
C VAL A 12 -5.95 -4.30 6.18
N GLY A 13 -5.09 -5.03 5.47
CA GLY A 13 -3.75 -4.53 5.12
C GLY A 13 -3.81 -3.31 4.22
N LEU A 14 -4.71 -3.32 3.25
CA LEU A 14 -4.88 -2.19 2.33
C LEU A 14 -5.38 -0.94 3.06
N VAL A 15 -6.39 -1.09 3.92
CA VAL A 15 -6.94 0.02 4.71
C VAL A 15 -5.86 0.57 5.64
N THR A 16 -5.16 -0.32 6.35
CA THR A 16 -4.11 0.07 7.30
C THR A 16 -2.98 0.82 6.59
N GLY A 17 -2.51 0.28 5.45
CA GLY A 17 -1.44 0.91 4.68
C GLY A 17 -1.82 2.27 4.15
N THR A 18 -3.05 2.41 3.65
CA THR A 18 -3.55 3.68 3.14
C THR A 18 -3.64 4.72 4.25
N CYS A 19 -4.11 4.33 5.43
CA CYS A 19 -4.20 5.23 6.58
C CYS A 19 -2.82 5.68 7.06
N PHE A 20 -1.84 4.78 7.13
CA PHE A 20 -0.47 5.15 7.49
C PHE A 20 0.12 6.13 6.48
N ALA A 21 -0.12 5.90 5.19
CA ALA A 21 0.36 6.80 4.13
C ALA A 21 -0.29 8.17 4.26
N GLU A 22 -1.58 8.21 4.57
CA GLU A 22 -2.33 9.46 4.71
C GLU A 22 -1.78 10.31 5.86
N THR A 23 -1.23 9.68 6.90
CA THR A 23 -0.61 10.41 8.02
C THR A 23 0.85 10.77 7.75
N GLY A 24 1.31 10.61 6.52
CA GLY A 24 2.64 11.09 6.10
C GLY A 24 3.75 10.06 6.11
N ASN A 25 3.43 8.78 6.32
CA ASN A 25 4.43 7.71 6.31
C ASN A 25 4.68 7.20 4.90
N ASP A 26 5.87 6.64 4.68
CA ASP A 26 6.24 5.99 3.43
C ASP A 26 5.90 4.50 3.55
N VAL A 27 4.87 4.06 2.82
CA VAL A 27 4.31 2.71 2.97
C VAL A 27 4.55 1.87 1.72
N LEU A 28 5.06 0.66 1.93
CA LEU A 28 5.19 -0.34 0.88
C LEU A 28 4.37 -1.56 1.28
N CYS A 29 3.40 -1.92 0.46
CA CYS A 29 2.58 -3.10 0.65
C CYS A 29 3.11 -4.25 -0.20
N VAL A 30 3.27 -5.40 0.40
CA VAL A 30 3.76 -6.61 -0.27
C VAL A 30 2.63 -7.62 -0.39
N ASP A 31 2.39 -8.14 -1.59
CA ASP A 31 1.41 -9.18 -1.82
C ASP A 31 1.94 -10.14 -2.89
N ILE A 32 1.70 -11.43 -2.73
CA ILE A 32 2.15 -12.43 -3.70
C ILE A 32 1.32 -12.43 -4.98
N ASP A 33 0.13 -11.83 -4.95
CA ASP A 33 -0.76 -11.77 -6.11
C ASP A 33 -0.32 -10.65 -7.05
N ALA A 34 0.39 -11.02 -8.12
CA ALA A 34 0.92 -10.05 -9.08
C ALA A 34 -0.18 -9.25 -9.77
N GLU A 35 -1.32 -9.86 -10.03
CA GLU A 35 -2.44 -9.21 -10.69
C GLU A 35 -3.05 -8.13 -9.80
N LYS A 36 -3.24 -8.44 -8.51
CA LYS A 36 -3.72 -7.47 -7.52
C LYS A 36 -2.74 -6.32 -7.36
N VAL A 37 -1.44 -6.62 -7.27
CA VAL A 37 -0.40 -5.60 -7.16
C VAL A 37 -0.41 -4.68 -8.38
N SER A 38 -0.55 -5.25 -9.57
CA SER A 38 -0.61 -4.46 -10.81
C SER A 38 -1.81 -3.50 -10.81
N MET A 39 -2.98 -3.97 -10.36
CA MET A 39 -4.16 -3.12 -10.25
C MET A 39 -3.92 -1.95 -9.30
N MET A 40 -3.35 -2.22 -8.14
CA MET A 40 -3.08 -1.19 -7.15
C MET A 40 -2.03 -0.19 -7.60
N GLN A 41 -0.99 -0.67 -8.30
CA GLN A 41 0.03 0.20 -8.88
C GLN A 41 -0.56 1.15 -9.92
N ASN A 42 -1.62 0.73 -10.58
CA ASN A 42 -2.33 1.55 -11.58
C ASN A 42 -3.42 2.43 -10.95
N GLY A 43 -3.49 2.49 -9.62
CA GLY A 43 -4.43 3.35 -8.92
C GLY A 43 -5.82 2.79 -8.77
N LYS A 44 -6.02 1.49 -9.02
CA LYS A 44 -7.33 0.85 -8.87
C LYS A 44 -7.44 0.19 -7.51
N VAL A 45 -8.49 0.56 -6.79
CA VAL A 45 -8.77 -0.02 -5.48
C VAL A 45 -9.53 -1.34 -5.70
N PRO A 46 -8.99 -2.49 -5.23
CA PRO A 46 -9.66 -3.78 -5.43
C PRO A 46 -10.92 -3.96 -4.58
N ILE A 47 -11.15 -3.06 -3.63
CA ILE A 47 -12.30 -3.10 -2.74
C ILE A 47 -12.99 -1.75 -2.80
N TYR A 48 -14.30 -1.76 -2.98
CA TYR A 48 -15.07 -0.52 -3.09
C TYR A 48 -15.30 0.10 -1.70
N GLU A 49 -14.66 1.22 -1.48
CA GLU A 49 -14.80 2.03 -0.28
C GLU A 49 -14.58 3.49 -0.70
N PRO A 50 -15.62 4.32 -0.79
CA PRO A 50 -15.50 5.68 -1.34
C PRO A 50 -14.45 6.55 -0.68
N ASN A 51 -14.37 6.52 0.65
CA ASN A 51 -13.37 7.32 1.36
C ASN A 51 -11.97 6.78 1.16
N LEU A 52 -11.82 5.46 1.11
CA LEU A 52 -10.54 4.82 0.89
C LEU A 52 -9.98 5.16 -0.48
N GLU A 53 -10.84 5.19 -1.50
CA GLU A 53 -10.41 5.48 -2.87
C GLU A 53 -9.73 6.84 -2.96
N THR A 54 -10.30 7.86 -2.33
CA THR A 54 -9.73 9.20 -2.33
C THR A 54 -8.35 9.23 -1.69
N TYR A 55 -8.20 8.62 -0.53
CA TYR A 55 -6.91 8.57 0.18
C TYR A 55 -5.92 7.71 -0.59
N PHE A 56 -6.37 6.60 -1.15
CA PHE A 56 -5.56 5.67 -1.92
C PHE A 56 -4.91 6.39 -3.11
N GLU A 57 -5.71 7.05 -3.94
CA GLU A 57 -5.22 7.77 -5.11
C GLU A 57 -4.27 8.89 -4.74
N ARG A 58 -4.61 9.66 -3.73
CA ARG A 58 -3.81 10.79 -3.28
C ARG A 58 -2.42 10.34 -2.84
N ASN A 59 -2.35 9.25 -2.09
CA ASN A 59 -1.09 8.78 -1.55
C ASN A 59 -0.22 8.07 -2.58
N ILE A 60 -0.84 7.43 -3.58
CA ILE A 60 -0.10 6.88 -4.71
C ILE A 60 0.55 8.02 -5.49
N LYS A 61 -0.18 9.08 -5.78
CA LYS A 61 0.36 10.24 -6.50
C LYS A 61 1.49 10.91 -5.73
N ALA A 62 1.37 10.96 -4.41
CA ALA A 62 2.40 11.54 -3.55
C ALA A 62 3.61 10.62 -3.35
N ASN A 63 3.55 9.42 -3.91
CA ASN A 63 4.59 8.38 -3.80
C ASN A 63 4.82 7.92 -2.35
N ARG A 64 3.79 8.02 -1.51
CA ARG A 64 3.82 7.53 -0.13
C ARG A 64 3.21 6.14 0.01
N LEU A 65 2.47 5.66 -0.99
CA LEU A 65 1.84 4.35 -0.97
C LEU A 65 2.26 3.60 -2.23
N LYS A 66 2.96 2.49 -2.03
CA LYS A 66 3.52 1.69 -3.12
C LYS A 66 3.22 0.21 -2.89
N PHE A 67 3.31 -0.57 -3.95
CA PHE A 67 2.96 -2.00 -3.93
C PHE A 67 4.00 -2.81 -4.68
N THR A 68 4.29 -4.00 -4.18
CA THR A 68 5.25 -4.92 -4.81
C THR A 68 4.89 -6.36 -4.51
N THR A 69 5.36 -7.28 -5.35
CA THR A 69 5.30 -8.72 -5.07
C THR A 69 6.56 -9.20 -4.36
N SER A 70 7.57 -8.37 -4.20
CA SER A 70 8.86 -8.75 -3.62
C SER A 70 8.88 -8.59 -2.10
N LEU A 71 8.90 -9.71 -1.39
CA LEU A 71 9.05 -9.69 0.07
C LEU A 71 10.42 -9.12 0.44
N GLU A 72 11.44 -9.41 -0.36
CA GLU A 72 12.78 -8.88 -0.13
C GLU A 72 12.80 -7.35 -0.16
N ALA A 73 12.12 -6.75 -1.14
CA ALA A 73 12.00 -5.30 -1.22
C ALA A 73 11.25 -4.74 0.00
N GLY A 74 10.22 -5.46 0.47
CA GLY A 74 9.48 -5.07 1.65
C GLY A 74 10.32 -5.07 2.90
N VAL A 75 11.12 -6.12 3.10
CA VAL A 75 12.00 -6.22 4.27
C VAL A 75 13.05 -5.10 4.25
N ALA A 76 13.57 -4.78 3.08
CA ALA A 76 14.57 -3.72 2.95
C ALA A 76 13.98 -2.32 3.14
N HIS A 77 12.66 -2.15 2.94
CA HIS A 77 12.00 -0.84 2.97
C HIS A 77 11.92 -0.25 4.38
N GLY A 78 11.49 -1.02 5.36
CA GLY A 78 11.29 -0.48 6.71
C GLY A 78 10.69 -1.47 7.69
N GLU A 79 10.01 -0.95 8.72
CA GLU A 79 9.38 -1.78 9.75
C GLU A 79 8.23 -2.58 9.16
N ILE A 80 8.20 -3.87 9.48
CA ILE A 80 7.12 -4.77 9.05
C ILE A 80 5.99 -4.75 10.07
N ILE A 81 4.78 -4.61 9.57
CA ILE A 81 3.57 -4.67 10.38
C ILE A 81 2.67 -5.82 9.93
#